data_82f51bfcfc31372551006fb964ef34e6
#
_entry.id   82f51bfcfc31372551006fb964ef34e6
#
_cell.length_a   1.000
_cell.length_b   1.000
_cell.length_c   1.000
_cell.angle_alpha   90.00
_cell.angle_beta   90.00
_cell.angle_gamma   90.00
#
_symmetry.space_group_name_H-M   'P 1'
#
loop_
_entity.id
_entity.type
_entity.pdbx_description
1 polymer ?
#
loop_
_entity_poly.entity_id
_entity_poly.type
_entity_poly.pdbx_seq_one_letter_code
_entity_poly.pdbx_strand_id
1 'polypeptide(L)'
;MALPTGMQFGSTDNTYDYAIAVTTGDTSASNFTSCRALFIHHTATATVKVTMQNGDDVTFAGIPANTGYILPVRAIRVWTSTTVATTVIALY
;
A
#
# COMPACT_ATOMS: atom_id res chain seq x y z
N MET A 1 -21.35 10.75 -7.44
CA MET A 1 -21.72 10.35 -6.56
C MET A 1 -21.86 10.15 -5.95
N ALA A 2 -21.72 9.93 -6.03
CA ALA A 2 -22.08 9.47 -5.08
C ALA A 2 -22.21 9.42 -4.54
N LEU A 3 -22.15 9.20 -4.57
CA LEU A 3 -22.65 8.95 -3.69
C LEU A 3 -22.77 9.36 -3.06
N PRO A 4 -22.87 9.69 -3.05
CA PRO A 4 -23.06 9.73 -2.15
C PRO A 4 -23.19 9.61 -1.57
N THR A 5 -23.14 9.28 -1.54
CA THR A 5 -23.30 8.83 -0.83
C THR A 5 -23.15 8.60 -0.41
N GLY A 6 -23.00 8.25 -0.39
CA GLY A 6 -22.93 7.68 0.06
C GLY A 6 -22.58 7.45 -0.33
N MET A 7 -22.68 7.29 -0.78
CA MET A 7 -22.67 6.88 -0.98
C MET A 7 -22.25 6.44 -1.05
N GLN A 8 -21.98 6.14 -1.27
CA GLN A 8 -21.82 5.59 -1.13
C GLN A 8 -21.51 5.16 -0.90
N PHE A 9 -21.18 4.74 -1.00
CA PHE A 9 -21.12 4.25 -0.72
C PHE A 9 -20.59 3.82 -0.29
N GLY A 10 -20.85 3.80 -0.50
CA GLY A 10 -20.21 3.42 0.63
C GLY A 10 -18.79 2.98 0.55
N SER A 11 -18.49 1.92 0.91
CA SER A 11 -17.17 1.33 1.01
C SER A 11 -16.27 1.54 -0.20
N THR A 12 -16.77 2.15 -1.21
CA THR A 12 -15.99 2.51 -2.38
C THR A 12 -15.29 3.84 -2.22
N ASP A 13 -15.31 4.36 -1.01
CA ASP A 13 -14.64 5.60 -0.69
C ASP A 13 -13.14 5.47 -0.92
N ASN A 14 -12.59 6.36 -1.76
CA ASN A 14 -11.17 6.42 -2.06
C ASN A 14 -10.43 7.46 -1.21
N THR A 15 -11.09 8.04 -0.23
CA THR A 15 -10.43 8.97 0.68
C THR A 15 -9.85 8.22 1.87
N TYR A 16 -8.83 8.81 2.47
CA TYR A 16 -8.13 8.21 3.60
C TYR A 16 -8.02 9.23 4.72
N ASP A 17 -8.11 8.76 5.96
CA ASP A 17 -8.08 9.64 7.12
C ASP A 17 -6.67 10.12 7.43
N TYR A 18 -5.67 9.28 7.22
CA TYR A 18 -4.28 9.65 7.48
C TYR A 18 -3.33 8.71 6.76
N ALA A 19 -2.06 9.09 6.73
CA ALA A 19 -1.01 8.35 6.06
C ALA A 19 0.22 8.27 6.95
N ILE A 20 0.90 7.12 6.93
CA ILE A 20 2.11 6.89 7.72
C ILE A 20 3.17 6.31 6.79
N ALA A 21 4.37 6.91 6.80
CA ALA A 21 5.50 6.39 6.05
C ALA A 21 5.84 4.99 6.56
N VAL A 22 6.00 4.05 5.64
CA VAL A 22 6.30 2.66 5.99
C VAL A 22 7.80 2.49 6.22
N THR A 23 8.15 1.84 7.33
CA THR A 23 9.50 1.32 7.54
C THR A 23 9.50 -0.12 7.05
N THR A 24 10.27 -0.40 5.99
CA THR A 24 10.35 -1.74 5.43
C THR A 24 11.17 -2.66 6.31
N GLY A 25 10.90 -3.96 6.21
CA GLY A 25 11.65 -4.97 6.97
C GLY A 25 11.20 -6.37 6.61
N ASP A 26 12.05 -7.34 6.89
CA ASP A 26 11.83 -8.73 6.49
C ASP A 26 11.31 -9.62 7.62
N THR A 27 10.98 -9.03 8.76
CA THR A 27 10.50 -9.78 9.93
C THR A 27 9.21 -9.17 10.48
N SER A 28 8.54 -9.92 11.35
CA SER A 28 7.30 -9.47 11.98
C SER A 28 7.49 -8.22 12.84
N ALA A 29 8.72 -7.89 13.23
CA ALA A 29 9.00 -6.66 13.97
C ALA A 29 8.69 -5.40 13.14
N SER A 30 8.62 -5.52 11.83
CA SER A 30 8.30 -4.41 10.93
C SER A 30 6.82 -4.36 10.55
N ASN A 31 5.98 -5.18 11.15
CA ASN A 31 4.56 -5.16 10.88
C ASN A 31 3.93 -3.87 11.40
N PHE A 32 2.90 -3.43 10.69
CA PHE A 32 2.12 -2.26 11.07
C PHE A 32 0.63 -2.62 11.05
N THR A 33 -0.20 -1.72 11.57
CA THR A 33 -1.64 -1.91 11.53
C THR A 33 -2.09 -2.01 10.07
N SER A 34 -2.94 -3.00 9.77
CA SER A 34 -3.43 -3.24 8.42
C SER A 34 -3.93 -1.94 7.79
N CYS A 35 -3.35 -1.57 6.66
CA CYS A 35 -3.72 -0.36 5.94
C CYS A 35 -4.90 -0.63 5.00
N ARG A 36 -5.46 0.44 4.44
CA ARG A 36 -6.50 0.35 3.40
C ARG A 36 -5.89 0.32 2.01
N ALA A 37 -4.74 0.96 1.84
CA ALA A 37 -4.01 1.00 0.59
C ALA A 37 -2.57 1.39 0.86
N LEU A 38 -1.72 1.25 -0.16
CA LEU A 38 -0.33 1.72 -0.14
C LEU A 38 -0.13 2.72 -1.25
N PHE A 39 0.52 3.84 -0.93
CA PHE A 39 0.99 4.80 -1.92
C PHE A 39 2.44 4.48 -2.24
N ILE A 40 2.74 4.26 -3.51
CA ILE A 40 4.07 3.83 -3.96
C ILE A 40 4.58 4.80 -5.02
N HIS A 41 5.83 5.19 -4.89
CA HIS A 41 6.50 6.03 -5.89
C HIS A 41 7.94 5.55 -6.08
N HIS A 42 8.38 5.54 -7.33
CA HIS A 42 9.75 5.26 -7.71
C HIS A 42 10.06 5.94 -9.03
N THR A 43 11.33 6.24 -9.29
CA THR A 43 11.75 6.89 -10.53
C THR A 43 11.85 5.93 -11.71
N ALA A 44 11.77 4.63 -11.45
CA ALA A 44 11.73 3.58 -12.47
C ALA A 44 10.56 2.65 -12.12
N THR A 45 10.33 1.62 -12.94
CA THR A 45 9.31 0.62 -12.63
C THR A 45 9.56 0.04 -11.25
N ALA A 46 8.54 0.07 -10.40
CA ALA A 46 8.67 -0.37 -9.02
C ALA A 46 8.20 -1.82 -8.84
N THR A 47 8.73 -2.45 -7.81
CA THR A 47 8.30 -3.77 -7.34
C THR A 47 8.16 -3.68 -5.83
N VAL A 48 7.07 -4.20 -5.30
CA VAL A 48 6.80 -4.18 -3.86
C VAL A 48 6.38 -5.57 -3.39
N LYS A 49 7.08 -6.10 -2.40
CA LYS A 49 6.69 -7.34 -1.73
C LYS A 49 6.04 -7.00 -0.41
N VAL A 50 4.86 -7.52 -0.18
CA VAL A 50 4.08 -7.23 1.04
C VAL A 50 3.60 -8.52 1.69
N THR A 51 3.36 -8.46 2.99
CA THR A 51 2.58 -9.48 3.70
C THR A 51 1.18 -8.94 3.85
N MET A 52 0.21 -9.68 3.32
CA MET A 52 -1.20 -9.30 3.38
C MET A 52 -1.77 -9.54 4.78
N GLN A 53 -2.92 -8.97 5.03
CA GLN A 53 -3.58 -9.08 6.33
C GLN A 53 -3.80 -10.53 6.76
N ASN A 54 -4.02 -11.44 5.81
CA ASN A 54 -4.23 -12.87 6.10
C ASN A 54 -2.93 -13.65 6.29
N GLY A 55 -1.76 -12.99 6.15
CA GLY A 55 -0.46 -13.62 6.32
C GLY A 55 0.22 -14.04 5.03
N ASP A 56 -0.42 -13.91 3.88
CA ASP A 56 0.18 -14.27 2.60
C ASP A 56 1.21 -13.24 2.16
N ASP A 57 2.33 -13.71 1.61
CA ASP A 57 3.35 -12.85 1.01
C ASP A 57 3.11 -12.76 -0.48
N VAL A 58 3.00 -11.55 -0.99
CA VAL A 58 2.72 -11.31 -2.41
C VAL A 58 3.66 -10.24 -2.95
N THR A 59 4.17 -10.47 -4.16
CA THR A 59 5.02 -9.51 -4.85
C THR A 59 4.24 -8.86 -5.99
N PHE A 60 4.15 -7.54 -5.95
CA PHE A 60 3.51 -6.74 -7.00
C PHE A 60 4.61 -6.09 -7.82
N ALA A 61 4.67 -6.44 -9.11
CA ALA A 61 5.68 -5.93 -10.03
C ALA A 61 5.02 -5.09 -11.12
N GLY A 62 5.83 -4.33 -11.87
CA GLY A 62 5.32 -3.54 -12.98
C GLY A 62 4.58 -2.29 -12.57
N ILE A 63 4.84 -1.77 -11.38
CA ILE A 63 4.22 -0.52 -10.92
C ILE A 63 4.83 0.63 -11.72
N PRO A 64 4.00 1.50 -12.34
CA PRO A 64 4.50 2.55 -13.24
C PRO A 64 5.51 3.49 -12.60
N ALA A 65 6.50 3.89 -13.39
CA ALA A 65 7.54 4.82 -12.95
C ALA A 65 7.02 6.26 -12.89
N ASN A 66 7.64 7.07 -12.03
CA ASN A 66 7.45 8.51 -11.95
C ASN A 66 6.01 8.95 -11.72
N THR A 67 5.22 8.11 -11.09
CA THR A 67 3.83 8.43 -10.76
C THR A 67 3.49 7.89 -9.38
N GLY A 68 2.67 8.63 -8.66
CA GLY A 68 2.12 8.14 -7.40
C GLY A 68 1.10 7.05 -7.69
N TYR A 69 1.37 5.83 -7.27
CA TYR A 69 0.49 4.69 -7.53
C TYR A 69 -0.17 4.25 -6.23
N ILE A 70 -1.48 4.12 -6.26
CA ILE A 70 -2.26 3.61 -5.12
C ILE A 70 -2.50 2.12 -5.34
N LEU A 71 -1.90 1.29 -4.48
CA LEU A 71 -2.09 -0.15 -4.49
C LEU A 71 -3.15 -0.50 -3.46
N PRO A 72 -4.36 -0.90 -3.89
CA PRO A 72 -5.49 -1.09 -2.97
C PRO A 72 -5.43 -2.45 -2.27
N VAL A 73 -4.51 -2.61 -1.35
CA VAL A 73 -4.32 -3.86 -0.60
C VAL A 73 -4.27 -3.58 0.89
N ARG A 74 -4.75 -4.54 1.68
CA ARG A 74 -4.67 -4.49 3.13
C ARG A 74 -3.44 -5.25 3.57
N ALA A 75 -2.33 -4.52 3.67
CA ALA A 75 -1.04 -5.08 4.02
C ALA A 75 -0.68 -4.78 5.47
N ILE A 76 0.15 -5.63 6.07
CA ILE A 76 0.66 -5.44 7.42
C ILE A 76 2.19 -5.32 7.45
N ARG A 77 2.84 -5.57 6.33
CA ARG A 77 4.30 -5.45 6.21
C ARG A 77 4.67 -5.17 4.77
N VAL A 78 5.69 -4.32 4.59
CA VAL A 78 6.36 -4.15 3.30
C VAL A 78 7.79 -4.64 3.48
N TRP A 79 8.20 -5.60 2.68
CA TRP A 79 9.52 -6.22 2.79
C TRP A 79 10.61 -5.29 2.28
N THR A 80 11.79 -5.36 2.89
CA THR A 80 12.98 -4.70 2.38
C THR A 80 13.53 -5.47 1.18
N SER A 81 13.66 -6.78 1.29
CA SER A 81 14.10 -7.61 0.18
C SER A 81 13.01 -7.66 -0.88
N THR A 82 13.41 -7.66 -2.15
CA THR A 82 12.54 -7.68 -3.33
C THR A 82 11.85 -6.34 -3.61
N THR A 83 11.58 -5.51 -2.59
CA THR A 83 10.95 -4.21 -2.79
C THR A 83 11.93 -3.23 -3.42
N VAL A 84 11.51 -2.62 -4.54
CA VAL A 84 12.24 -1.56 -5.25
C VAL A 84 11.30 -0.38 -5.39
N ALA A 85 11.36 0.53 -4.43
CA ALA A 85 10.53 1.73 -4.42
C ALA A 85 11.20 2.80 -3.55
N THR A 86 11.12 4.05 -3.98
CA THR A 86 11.68 5.17 -3.23
C THR A 86 10.79 5.53 -2.06
N THR A 87 9.49 5.51 -2.27
CA THR A 87 8.50 5.94 -1.27
C THR A 87 7.41 4.89 -1.15
N VAL A 88 7.12 4.48 0.07
CA VAL A 88 5.97 3.63 0.39
C VAL A 88 5.28 4.22 1.61
N ILE A 89 4.01 4.54 1.47
CA ILE A 89 3.21 5.15 2.53
C ILE A 89 1.95 4.32 2.73
N ALA A 90 1.66 3.96 3.98
CA ALA A 90 0.43 3.27 4.32
C ALA A 90 -0.70 4.28 4.48
N LEU A 91 -1.82 4.02 3.84
CA LEU A 91 -3.01 4.89 3.86
C LEU A 91 -4.11 4.24 4.69
N TYR A 92 -4.71 5.03 5.56
CA TYR A 92 -5.71 4.57 6.51
C TYR A 92 -7.05 5.26 6.38
#